data_f2806f3ca2bb2537f3df3dce92d7c096
#
_entry.id   f2806f3ca2bb2537f3df3dce92d7c096
#
_cell.length_a   1.000
_cell.length_b   1.000
_cell.length_c   1.000
_cell.angle_alpha   90.00
_cell.angle_beta   90.00
_cell.angle_gamma   90.00
#
_symmetry.space_group_name_H-M   'P 1'
#
loop_
_entity.id
_entity.type
_entity.pdbx_description
1 polymer ?
#
loop_
_entity_poly.entity_id
_entity_poly.type
_entity_poly.pdbx_seq_one_letter_code
_entity_poly.pdbx_strand_id
1 'polypeptide(L)'
;MPILGPISATEARYRQRDEMRESNLGAIRRREILTIAANTPELVRQRIERLHADPDFVLSLKHNGVAFDPQGPGRCPQQFPRALERVLATNDLMGMRFFEQGLRVSRAVGRIHIRDSGGGTLGYGTGFLVSSRLLLTNQHVLPSAAAASRSTVEFNYQENASGAIQASTMVSLAPQELFLSDEQLDYALVAVAPEPGLAACGWLPLIEDQGKLLVGETVNIIQHPNGEPKQLAIRNNQVVDELELFIHYQTDTDPGSSGSPVFNDQWEVVALHHSGVPKRNPANELLTTDGRVWQEWMGEQRIAWLANEGVRVSRLVRHIRAQALPPAAEPLRQELLGATPPPLARAPATNLVGPPAAGEGLTVAAGTATYTIPLQLNVSVSLGGAAGTVAGVAGDPQQELLGLFVRQPASASAPTAAAAVPAAFRL
;
A
#
# COMPACT_ATOMS: atom_id res chain seq x y z
N MET A 1 -8.74 -24.27 -10.69
CA MET A 1 -10.07 -23.77 -10.24
C MET A 1 -9.99 -22.27 -10.24
N PRO A 2 -10.94 -21.57 -10.85
CA PRO A 2 -10.96 -20.11 -10.74
C PRO A 2 -11.07 -19.75 -9.26
N ILE A 3 -10.15 -18.93 -8.78
CA ILE A 3 -10.14 -18.37 -7.42
C ILE A 3 -11.13 -17.20 -7.43
N LEU A 4 -12.35 -17.44 -7.91
CA LEU A 4 -13.47 -16.55 -7.72
C LEU A 4 -13.88 -16.75 -6.27
N GLY A 5 -13.39 -15.92 -5.37
CA GLY A 5 -13.76 -15.93 -3.96
C GLY A 5 -15.28 -15.96 -3.73
N PRO A 6 -15.79 -15.64 -2.57
CA PRO A 6 -17.22 -15.78 -2.24
C PRO A 6 -18.12 -14.78 -2.98
N ILE A 7 -17.97 -14.70 -4.34
CA ILE A 7 -18.65 -13.73 -5.22
C ILE A 7 -20.17 -13.74 -5.01
N SER A 8 -20.80 -14.91 -4.91
CA SER A 8 -22.26 -14.98 -4.77
C SER A 8 -22.77 -14.34 -3.48
N ALA A 9 -22.06 -14.55 -2.38
CA ALA A 9 -22.42 -13.95 -1.10
C ALA A 9 -22.17 -12.43 -1.10
N THR A 10 -21.06 -11.99 -1.69
CA THR A 10 -20.73 -10.57 -1.90
C THR A 10 -21.79 -9.89 -2.78
N GLU A 11 -22.17 -10.49 -3.91
CA GLU A 11 -23.23 -9.95 -4.77
C GLU A 11 -24.58 -9.84 -4.04
N ALA A 12 -24.94 -10.85 -3.23
CA ALA A 12 -26.18 -10.82 -2.45
C ALA A 12 -26.18 -9.65 -1.45
N ARG A 13 -25.09 -9.46 -0.70
CA ARG A 13 -24.93 -8.31 0.22
C ARG A 13 -24.98 -6.98 -0.52
N TYR A 14 -24.29 -6.89 -1.65
CA TYR A 14 -24.26 -5.68 -2.47
C TYR A 14 -25.65 -5.28 -2.97
N ARG A 15 -26.45 -6.25 -3.49
CA ARG A 15 -27.82 -6.02 -3.96
C ARG A 15 -28.79 -5.63 -2.84
N GLN A 16 -28.67 -6.26 -1.67
CA GLN A 16 -29.51 -5.91 -0.51
C GLN A 16 -29.33 -4.45 -0.04
N ARG A 17 -28.26 -3.81 -0.44
CA ARG A 17 -27.88 -2.46 -0.02
C ARG A 17 -27.98 -1.42 -1.12
N ASP A 18 -28.64 -1.74 -2.25
CA ASP A 18 -28.72 -0.83 -3.41
C ASP A 18 -29.25 0.56 -3.05
N GLU A 19 -30.39 0.66 -2.37
CA GLU A 19 -30.99 1.94 -1.98
C GLU A 19 -30.08 2.74 -1.07
N MET A 20 -29.49 2.08 -0.07
CA MET A 20 -28.57 2.75 0.88
C MET A 20 -27.33 3.25 0.14
N ARG A 21 -26.76 2.44 -0.73
CA ARG A 21 -25.57 2.80 -1.50
C ARG A 21 -25.84 3.94 -2.47
N GLU A 22 -26.97 3.94 -3.17
CA GLU A 22 -27.38 5.06 -4.03
C GLU A 22 -27.55 6.36 -3.21
N SER A 23 -28.13 6.28 -2.02
CA SER A 23 -28.21 7.41 -1.08
C SER A 23 -26.80 7.90 -0.69
N ASN A 24 -25.90 7.00 -0.32
CA ASN A 24 -24.53 7.31 0.03
C ASN A 24 -23.80 7.98 -1.14
N LEU A 25 -23.87 7.39 -2.34
CA LEU A 25 -23.27 7.96 -3.55
C LEU A 25 -23.84 9.36 -3.87
N GLY A 26 -25.13 9.57 -3.63
CA GLY A 26 -25.74 10.89 -3.74
C GLY A 26 -25.13 11.91 -2.78
N ALA A 27 -24.96 11.56 -1.52
CA ALA A 27 -24.32 12.41 -0.51
C ALA A 27 -22.83 12.67 -0.85
N ILE A 28 -22.09 11.65 -1.28
CA ILE A 28 -20.70 11.76 -1.71
C ILE A 28 -20.56 12.75 -2.87
N ARG A 29 -21.40 12.63 -3.93
CA ARG A 29 -21.38 13.57 -5.07
C ARG A 29 -21.67 15.01 -4.68
N ARG A 30 -22.54 15.22 -3.66
CA ARG A 30 -22.83 16.55 -3.11
C ARG A 30 -21.78 17.02 -2.11
N ARG A 31 -20.80 16.17 -1.75
CA ARG A 31 -19.79 16.44 -0.72
C ARG A 31 -20.39 16.63 0.67
N GLU A 32 -21.36 15.81 1.01
CA GLU A 32 -22.13 15.83 2.25
C GLU A 32 -21.98 14.52 3.02
N ILE A 33 -20.73 14.01 3.13
CA ILE A 33 -20.47 12.68 3.72
C ILE A 33 -20.88 12.58 5.20
N LEU A 34 -20.94 13.70 5.90
CA LEU A 34 -21.39 13.73 7.31
C LEU A 34 -22.90 13.49 7.44
N THR A 35 -23.68 13.55 6.34
CA THR A 35 -25.11 13.23 6.33
C THR A 35 -25.39 11.75 6.09
N ILE A 36 -24.37 10.97 5.74
CA ILE A 36 -24.46 9.53 5.52
C ILE A 36 -24.79 8.84 6.86
N ALA A 37 -25.83 8.02 6.86
CA ALA A 37 -26.33 7.39 8.10
C ALA A 37 -25.27 6.49 8.80
N ALA A 38 -24.38 5.86 8.05
CA ALA A 38 -23.28 5.07 8.59
C ALA A 38 -22.22 5.93 9.32
N ASN A 39 -22.07 7.20 8.94
CA ASN A 39 -21.14 8.16 9.55
C ASN A 39 -21.79 8.81 10.78
N THR A 40 -22.07 8.01 11.80
CA THR A 40 -22.68 8.51 13.03
C THR A 40 -21.82 9.61 13.67
N PRO A 41 -22.43 10.54 14.43
CA PRO A 41 -21.67 11.59 15.13
C PRO A 41 -20.54 11.04 16.00
N GLU A 42 -20.76 9.89 16.63
CA GLU A 42 -19.75 9.22 17.44
C GLU A 42 -18.57 8.70 16.57
N LEU A 43 -18.85 8.07 15.43
CA LEU A 43 -17.82 7.61 14.51
C LEU A 43 -17.01 8.77 13.93
N VAL A 44 -17.69 9.86 13.56
CA VAL A 44 -17.04 11.11 13.10
C VAL A 44 -16.13 11.68 14.19
N ARG A 45 -16.59 11.71 15.44
CA ARG A 45 -15.78 12.16 16.58
C ARG A 45 -14.51 11.31 16.72
N GLN A 46 -14.65 9.98 16.72
CA GLN A 46 -13.52 9.06 16.80
C GLN A 46 -12.54 9.23 15.61
N ARG A 47 -13.07 9.47 14.40
CA ARG A 47 -12.24 9.73 13.22
C ARG A 47 -11.41 11.00 13.40
N ILE A 48 -12.03 12.09 13.86
CA ILE A 48 -11.34 13.35 14.13
C ILE A 48 -10.27 13.19 15.21
N GLU A 49 -10.58 12.46 16.29
CA GLU A 49 -9.63 12.18 17.37
C GLU A 49 -8.41 11.40 16.88
N ARG A 50 -8.58 10.51 15.92
CA ARG A 50 -7.43 9.80 15.28
C ARG A 50 -6.63 10.72 14.37
N LEU A 51 -7.29 11.63 13.67
CA LEU A 51 -6.66 12.55 12.73
C LEU A 51 -6.00 13.77 13.37
N HIS A 52 -6.32 14.10 14.62
CA HIS A 52 -5.83 15.32 15.27
C HIS A 52 -4.28 15.38 15.36
N ALA A 53 -3.61 14.25 15.40
CA ALA A 53 -2.16 14.13 15.39
C ALA A 53 -1.56 14.08 13.98
N ASP A 54 -2.39 14.02 12.92
CA ASP A 54 -1.95 14.00 11.53
C ASP A 54 -1.65 15.41 11.02
N PRO A 55 -0.38 15.78 10.73
CA PRO A 55 -0.03 17.11 10.27
C PRO A 55 -0.71 17.52 8.96
N ASP A 56 -0.99 16.58 8.04
CA ASP A 56 -1.66 16.89 6.78
C ASP A 56 -3.12 17.24 7.00
N PHE A 57 -3.81 16.54 7.91
CA PHE A 57 -5.16 16.88 8.33
C PHE A 57 -5.22 18.28 8.95
N VAL A 58 -4.31 18.58 9.89
CA VAL A 58 -4.23 19.90 10.55
C VAL A 58 -3.95 21.02 9.55
N LEU A 59 -3.03 20.78 8.60
CA LEU A 59 -2.71 21.75 7.54
C LEU A 59 -3.91 21.99 6.62
N SER A 60 -4.61 20.92 6.24
CA SER A 60 -5.80 20.99 5.40
C SER A 60 -6.94 21.75 6.06
N LEU A 61 -7.15 21.59 7.37
CA LEU A 61 -8.11 22.40 8.12
C LEU A 61 -7.75 23.88 8.08
N LYS A 62 -6.47 24.24 8.30
CA LYS A 62 -5.98 25.63 8.21
C LYS A 62 -6.23 26.24 6.83
N HIS A 63 -5.93 25.52 5.77
CA HIS A 63 -6.19 25.97 4.39
C HIS A 63 -7.68 26.20 4.12
N ASN A 64 -8.56 25.51 4.84
CA ASN A 64 -10.00 25.68 4.74
C ASN A 64 -10.55 26.71 5.78
N GLY A 65 -9.67 27.52 6.39
CA GLY A 65 -10.07 28.59 7.32
C GLY A 65 -10.46 28.13 8.71
N VAL A 66 -10.14 26.89 9.09
CA VAL A 66 -10.40 26.35 10.42
C VAL A 66 -9.17 26.49 11.29
N ALA A 67 -9.26 27.30 12.36
CA ALA A 67 -8.25 27.33 13.41
C ALA A 67 -8.39 26.06 14.26
N PHE A 68 -7.46 25.13 14.09
CA PHE A 68 -7.40 23.91 14.87
C PHE A 68 -6.09 23.87 15.66
N ASP A 69 -6.22 23.78 16.99
CA ASP A 69 -5.09 23.56 17.89
C ASP A 69 -5.14 22.10 18.38
N PRO A 70 -4.23 21.25 17.92
CA PRO A 70 -4.20 19.83 18.31
C PRO A 70 -3.90 19.65 19.80
N GLN A 71 -3.36 20.69 20.47
CA GLN A 71 -3.02 20.66 21.90
C GLN A 71 -4.01 21.45 22.77
N GLY A 72 -4.97 22.14 22.15
CA GLY A 72 -5.91 22.98 22.84
C GLY A 72 -7.13 22.22 23.39
N PRO A 73 -7.67 22.64 24.54
CA PRO A 73 -8.84 21.98 25.11
C PRO A 73 -10.07 22.17 24.22
N GLY A 74 -10.51 21.10 23.58
CA GLY A 74 -11.91 20.88 23.26
C GLY A 74 -12.54 21.59 22.07
N ARG A 75 -11.79 22.08 21.07
CA ARG A 75 -12.42 22.56 19.83
C ARG A 75 -12.37 21.52 18.73
N CYS A 76 -13.30 20.59 18.79
CA CYS A 76 -13.54 19.65 17.71
C CYS A 76 -13.99 20.39 16.44
N PRO A 77 -13.41 20.07 15.25
CA PRO A 77 -13.80 20.63 13.95
C PRO A 77 -15.29 20.43 13.59
N GLN A 78 -16.05 19.66 14.37
CA GLN A 78 -17.51 19.50 14.21
C GLN A 78 -18.28 20.82 14.15
N GLN A 79 -17.69 21.92 14.65
CA GLN A 79 -18.28 23.26 14.51
C GLN A 79 -18.21 23.81 13.08
N PHE A 80 -17.46 23.15 12.19
CA PHE A 80 -17.24 23.56 10.80
C PHE A 80 -17.54 22.42 9.83
N PRO A 81 -18.78 21.91 9.76
CA PRO A 81 -19.10 20.71 8.99
C PRO A 81 -18.60 20.77 7.53
N ARG A 82 -18.82 21.88 6.85
CA ARG A 82 -18.39 22.03 5.43
C ARG A 82 -16.88 21.99 5.23
N ALA A 83 -16.10 22.59 6.14
CA ALA A 83 -14.65 22.54 6.08
C ALA A 83 -14.13 21.12 6.38
N LEU A 84 -14.73 20.47 7.37
CA LEU A 84 -14.42 19.10 7.73
C LEU A 84 -14.74 18.12 6.58
N GLU A 85 -15.92 18.24 5.97
CA GLU A 85 -16.31 17.42 4.80
C GLU A 85 -15.35 17.61 3.64
N ARG A 86 -14.92 18.85 3.38
CA ARG A 86 -13.95 19.13 2.32
C ARG A 86 -12.61 18.46 2.59
N VAL A 87 -12.15 18.44 3.83
CA VAL A 87 -10.88 17.81 4.22
C VAL A 87 -10.97 16.30 4.20
N LEU A 88 -12.07 15.71 4.67
CA LEU A 88 -12.24 14.25 4.74
C LEU A 88 -12.58 13.60 3.40
N ALA A 89 -13.33 14.29 2.53
CA ALA A 89 -13.89 13.68 1.33
C ALA A 89 -13.24 14.12 0.01
N THR A 90 -12.54 15.26 -0.02
CA THR A 90 -12.12 15.87 -1.30
C THR A 90 -10.73 16.48 -1.26
N ASN A 91 -9.94 16.21 -0.23
CA ASN A 91 -8.57 16.72 -0.17
C ASN A 91 -7.60 15.76 -0.85
N ASP A 92 -7.22 16.06 -2.08
CA ASP A 92 -6.22 15.30 -2.84
C ASP A 92 -4.77 15.74 -2.53
N LEU A 93 -4.59 16.73 -1.64
CA LEU A 93 -3.26 17.23 -1.26
C LEU A 93 -2.71 16.39 -0.10
N MET A 94 -1.78 15.51 -0.44
CA MET A 94 -1.06 14.68 0.52
C MET A 94 0.39 15.14 0.67
N GLY A 95 0.90 15.19 1.90
CA GLY A 95 2.32 15.45 2.14
C GLY A 95 3.21 14.35 1.56
N MET A 96 4.44 14.70 1.14
CA MET A 96 5.38 13.72 0.56
C MET A 96 5.67 12.53 1.48
N ARG A 97 5.50 12.68 2.79
CA ARG A 97 5.58 11.59 3.77
C ARG A 97 4.60 10.44 3.48
N PHE A 98 3.48 10.69 2.80
CA PHE A 98 2.52 9.65 2.39
C PHE A 98 3.22 8.56 1.58
N PHE A 99 4.04 8.94 0.58
CA PHE A 99 4.79 7.98 -0.22
C PHE A 99 5.86 7.24 0.58
N GLU A 100 6.55 7.92 1.50
CA GLU A 100 7.53 7.26 2.37
C GLU A 100 6.88 6.23 3.30
N GLN A 101 5.73 6.56 3.86
CA GLN A 101 4.95 5.64 4.69
C GLN A 101 4.41 4.48 3.86
N GLY A 102 3.87 4.76 2.67
CA GLY A 102 3.41 3.74 1.72
C GLY A 102 4.52 2.74 1.36
N LEU A 103 5.72 3.22 1.05
CA LEU A 103 6.87 2.37 0.80
C LEU A 103 7.28 1.54 2.03
N ARG A 104 7.12 2.06 3.24
CA ARG A 104 7.40 1.30 4.47
C ARG A 104 6.41 0.16 4.66
N VAL A 105 5.10 0.47 4.63
CA VAL A 105 4.05 -0.54 4.85
C VAL A 105 4.04 -1.58 3.74
N SER A 106 4.43 -1.21 2.52
CA SER A 106 4.50 -2.12 1.38
C SER A 106 5.46 -3.29 1.59
N ARG A 107 6.48 -3.13 2.43
CA ARG A 107 7.46 -4.19 2.72
C ARG A 107 6.83 -5.40 3.40
N ALA A 108 5.81 -5.17 4.23
CA ALA A 108 5.08 -6.22 4.93
C ALA A 108 4.09 -6.98 4.01
N VAL A 109 3.86 -6.52 2.79
CA VAL A 109 2.96 -7.15 1.82
C VAL A 109 3.75 -8.05 0.89
N GLY A 110 3.30 -9.30 0.73
CA GLY A 110 3.96 -10.31 -0.09
C GLY A 110 3.01 -11.03 -1.04
N ARG A 111 3.56 -11.57 -2.12
CA ARG A 111 2.88 -12.44 -3.07
C ARG A 111 2.85 -13.88 -2.54
N ILE A 112 1.69 -14.47 -2.44
CA ILE A 112 1.53 -15.88 -2.05
C ILE A 112 1.56 -16.75 -3.32
N HIS A 113 2.45 -17.74 -3.33
CA HIS A 113 2.51 -18.79 -4.35
C HIS A 113 1.66 -19.96 -3.87
N ILE A 114 0.47 -20.11 -4.44
CA ILE A 114 -0.45 -21.20 -4.11
C ILE A 114 -0.01 -22.46 -4.87
N ARG A 115 0.25 -23.55 -4.15
CA ARG A 115 0.77 -24.78 -4.74
C ARG A 115 -0.16 -25.96 -4.55
N ASP A 116 -0.21 -26.84 -5.54
CA ASP A 116 -0.89 -28.11 -5.48
C ASP A 116 -0.10 -29.18 -4.68
N SER A 117 -0.63 -30.39 -4.57
CA SER A 117 0.01 -31.50 -3.88
C SER A 117 1.27 -32.02 -4.60
N GLY A 118 1.44 -31.73 -5.87
CA GLY A 118 2.61 -32.09 -6.68
C GLY A 118 3.69 -30.99 -6.69
N GLY A 119 3.44 -29.84 -6.03
CA GLY A 119 4.36 -28.68 -6.03
C GLY A 119 4.17 -27.74 -7.21
N GLY A 120 3.21 -28.01 -8.11
CA GLY A 120 2.85 -27.12 -9.21
C GLY A 120 2.18 -25.83 -8.71
N THR A 121 2.33 -24.73 -9.45
CA THR A 121 1.67 -23.47 -9.12
C THR A 121 0.21 -23.49 -9.58
N LEU A 122 -0.73 -23.36 -8.65
CA LEU A 122 -2.17 -23.22 -8.92
C LEU A 122 -2.57 -21.80 -9.25
N GLY A 123 -1.84 -20.82 -8.69
CA GLY A 123 -2.13 -19.41 -8.83
C GLY A 123 -1.38 -18.58 -7.79
N TYR A 124 -1.80 -17.34 -7.67
CA TYR A 124 -1.22 -16.37 -6.75
C TYR A 124 -2.30 -15.69 -5.91
N GLY A 125 -1.90 -15.23 -4.74
CA GLY A 125 -2.67 -14.35 -3.88
C GLY A 125 -1.77 -13.30 -3.27
N THR A 126 -2.35 -12.44 -2.47
CA THR A 126 -1.63 -11.45 -1.67
C THR A 126 -1.80 -11.80 -0.19
N GLY A 127 -0.81 -11.51 0.63
CA GLY A 127 -0.89 -11.60 2.08
C GLY A 127 0.03 -10.56 2.71
N PHE A 128 -0.15 -10.31 3.99
CA PHE A 128 0.68 -9.34 4.69
C PHE A 128 0.98 -9.76 6.13
N LEU A 129 2.15 -9.38 6.60
CA LEU A 129 2.55 -9.63 7.98
C LEU A 129 1.76 -8.75 8.93
N VAL A 130 1.22 -9.36 9.99
CA VAL A 130 0.45 -8.70 11.05
C VAL A 130 1.13 -8.78 12.42
N SER A 131 2.18 -9.56 12.51
CA SER A 131 3.19 -9.58 13.58
C SER A 131 4.53 -10.01 12.99
N SER A 132 5.56 -10.16 13.81
CA SER A 132 6.88 -10.62 13.35
C SER A 132 6.84 -12.00 12.65
N ARG A 133 5.84 -12.82 12.97
CA ARG A 133 5.73 -14.23 12.59
C ARG A 133 4.35 -14.63 12.04
N LEU A 134 3.38 -13.73 11.90
CA LEU A 134 2.04 -14.04 11.42
C LEU A 134 1.72 -13.32 10.12
N LEU A 135 1.24 -14.09 9.13
CA LEU A 135 0.74 -13.62 7.84
C LEU A 135 -0.79 -13.72 7.83
N LEU A 136 -1.46 -12.68 7.37
CA LEU A 136 -2.90 -12.65 7.11
C LEU A 136 -3.16 -12.64 5.60
N THR A 137 -4.10 -13.48 5.17
CA THR A 137 -4.61 -13.55 3.80
C THR A 137 -6.06 -14.05 3.81
N ASN A 138 -6.64 -14.39 2.66
CA ASN A 138 -7.97 -14.98 2.61
C ASN A 138 -7.96 -16.50 2.82
N GLN A 139 -9.12 -17.02 3.31
CA GLN A 139 -9.35 -18.45 3.44
C GLN A 139 -9.35 -19.14 2.07
N HIS A 140 -9.97 -18.54 1.04
CA HIS A 140 -9.97 -19.13 -0.30
C HIS A 140 -8.58 -19.14 -0.95
N VAL A 141 -7.63 -18.30 -0.51
CA VAL A 141 -6.21 -18.33 -0.94
C VAL A 141 -5.46 -19.48 -0.26
N LEU A 142 -5.67 -19.65 1.06
CA LEU A 142 -5.09 -20.74 1.87
C LEU A 142 -6.20 -21.47 2.62
N PRO A 143 -6.91 -22.41 1.95
CA PRO A 143 -8.13 -23.01 2.49
C PRO A 143 -7.88 -23.99 3.63
N SER A 144 -6.66 -24.40 3.87
CA SER A 144 -6.32 -25.34 4.94
C SER A 144 -4.85 -25.26 5.34
N ALA A 145 -4.52 -25.77 6.53
CA ALA A 145 -3.14 -25.92 6.97
C ALA A 145 -2.30 -26.75 5.96
N ALA A 146 -2.90 -27.76 5.34
CA ALA A 146 -2.24 -28.58 4.33
C ALA A 146 -1.95 -27.79 3.04
N ALA A 147 -2.82 -26.88 2.62
CA ALA A 147 -2.57 -25.97 1.51
C ALA A 147 -1.47 -24.94 1.88
N ALA A 148 -1.55 -24.37 3.07
CA ALA A 148 -0.56 -23.45 3.59
C ALA A 148 0.85 -24.07 3.67
N SER A 149 0.98 -25.33 4.14
CA SER A 149 2.28 -25.99 4.26
C SER A 149 3.03 -26.21 2.94
N ARG A 150 2.31 -26.19 1.82
CA ARG A 150 2.91 -26.31 0.47
C ARG A 150 3.19 -24.97 -0.18
N SER A 151 2.53 -23.93 0.31
CA SER A 151 2.59 -22.58 -0.26
C SER A 151 3.73 -21.78 0.36
N THR A 152 4.15 -20.73 -0.33
CA THR A 152 5.20 -19.80 0.13
C THR A 152 4.75 -18.36 -0.08
N VAL A 153 5.32 -17.44 0.68
CA VAL A 153 5.12 -16.01 0.47
C VAL A 153 6.42 -15.36 0.05
N GLU A 154 6.34 -14.47 -0.93
CA GLU A 154 7.48 -13.75 -1.51
C GLU A 154 7.35 -12.26 -1.21
N PHE A 155 8.26 -11.74 -0.39
CA PHE A 155 8.34 -10.33 -0.06
C PHE A 155 9.30 -9.59 -1.00
N ASN A 156 9.06 -8.29 -1.16
CA ASN A 156 9.87 -7.39 -2.01
C ASN A 156 9.85 -7.74 -3.52
N TYR A 157 8.89 -8.55 -3.98
CA TYR A 157 8.70 -8.77 -5.40
C TYR A 157 8.02 -7.54 -6.03
N GLN A 158 8.83 -6.60 -6.46
CA GLN A 158 8.41 -5.31 -7.03
C GLN A 158 9.51 -4.73 -7.93
N GLU A 159 9.13 -3.80 -8.77
CA GLU A 159 10.07 -3.04 -9.59
C GLU A 159 10.70 -1.90 -8.80
N ASN A 160 11.91 -1.54 -9.18
CA ASN A 160 12.56 -0.30 -8.75
C ASN A 160 12.22 0.85 -9.70
N ALA A 161 12.76 2.04 -9.44
CA ALA A 161 12.51 3.23 -10.26
C ALA A 161 12.96 3.10 -11.73
N SER A 162 13.82 2.13 -12.07
CA SER A 162 14.25 1.85 -13.45
C SER A 162 13.43 0.74 -14.14
N GLY A 163 12.38 0.21 -13.46
CA GLY A 163 11.57 -0.89 -13.97
C GLY A 163 12.21 -2.28 -13.81
N ALA A 164 13.34 -2.39 -13.11
CA ALA A 164 13.96 -3.68 -12.84
C ALA A 164 13.38 -4.34 -11.58
N ILE A 165 13.12 -5.63 -11.64
CA ILE A 165 12.65 -6.42 -10.49
C ILE A 165 13.72 -6.42 -9.40
N GLN A 166 13.30 -6.12 -8.16
CA GLN A 166 14.17 -6.14 -7.00
C GLN A 166 14.42 -7.58 -6.50
N ALA A 167 15.51 -7.76 -5.76
CA ALA A 167 15.74 -9.03 -5.07
C ALA A 167 14.62 -9.28 -4.05
N SER A 168 13.95 -10.41 -4.18
CA SER A 168 12.86 -10.82 -3.32
C SER A 168 13.30 -11.82 -2.25
N THR A 169 12.50 -11.98 -1.20
CA THR A 169 12.71 -12.95 -0.12
C THR A 169 11.56 -13.93 -0.11
N MET A 170 11.86 -15.20 -0.36
CA MET A 170 10.88 -16.29 -0.30
C MET A 170 10.85 -16.87 1.11
N VAL A 171 9.66 -16.94 1.70
CA VAL A 171 9.44 -17.45 3.07
C VAL A 171 8.44 -18.59 3.06
N SER A 172 8.77 -19.68 3.74
CA SER A 172 7.86 -20.81 3.94
C SER A 172 6.80 -20.49 5.00
N LEU A 173 5.59 -21.03 4.81
CA LEU A 173 4.55 -20.96 5.83
C LEU A 173 4.74 -22.09 6.84
N ALA A 174 4.37 -21.84 8.10
CA ALA A 174 4.53 -22.74 9.25
C ALA A 174 3.15 -23.02 9.92
N PRO A 175 2.17 -23.60 9.20
CA PRO A 175 0.82 -23.78 9.71
C PRO A 175 0.75 -24.73 10.93
N GLN A 176 1.78 -25.54 11.18
CA GLN A 176 1.89 -26.37 12.38
C GLN A 176 2.10 -25.55 13.66
N GLU A 177 2.60 -24.31 13.56
CA GLU A 177 2.78 -23.42 14.70
C GLU A 177 1.49 -22.64 14.98
N LEU A 178 0.86 -22.10 13.92
CA LEU A 178 -0.46 -21.49 13.97
C LEU A 178 -1.10 -21.50 12.58
N PHE A 179 -2.30 -22.01 12.49
CA PHE A 179 -3.21 -21.84 11.37
C PHE A 179 -4.62 -21.64 11.92
N LEU A 180 -5.22 -20.50 11.60
CA LEU A 180 -6.58 -20.15 11.96
C LEU A 180 -7.27 -19.58 10.72
N SER A 181 -8.45 -20.10 10.39
CA SER A 181 -9.22 -19.62 9.23
C SER A 181 -10.71 -19.62 9.52
N ASP A 182 -11.42 -18.79 8.79
CA ASP A 182 -12.88 -18.71 8.86
C ASP A 182 -13.44 -18.45 7.45
N GLU A 183 -14.40 -19.25 7.01
CA GLU A 183 -15.01 -19.14 5.68
C GLU A 183 -15.97 -17.97 5.58
N GLN A 184 -16.68 -17.61 6.66
CA GLN A 184 -17.65 -16.52 6.65
C GLN A 184 -16.97 -15.16 6.54
N LEU A 185 -15.87 -14.98 7.26
CA LEU A 185 -15.03 -13.79 7.20
C LEU A 185 -13.92 -13.92 6.14
N ASP A 186 -13.86 -15.06 5.46
CA ASP A 186 -12.89 -15.36 4.40
C ASP A 186 -11.46 -14.91 4.74
N TYR A 187 -10.94 -15.33 5.90
CA TYR A 187 -9.56 -15.06 6.27
C TYR A 187 -8.81 -16.34 6.65
N ALA A 188 -7.51 -16.33 6.44
CA ALA A 188 -6.55 -17.28 6.96
C ALA A 188 -5.39 -16.52 7.61
N LEU A 189 -5.13 -16.84 8.88
CA LEU A 189 -4.00 -16.37 9.66
C LEU A 189 -3.04 -17.53 9.85
N VAL A 190 -1.80 -17.40 9.40
CA VAL A 190 -0.82 -18.47 9.39
C VAL A 190 0.54 -17.99 9.88
N ALA A 191 1.23 -18.82 10.67
CA ALA A 191 2.61 -18.54 11.03
C ALA A 191 3.54 -18.66 9.81
N VAL A 192 4.60 -17.84 9.78
CA VAL A 192 5.69 -17.93 8.80
C VAL A 192 6.94 -18.50 9.46
N ALA A 193 7.73 -19.25 8.71
CA ALA A 193 9.00 -19.76 9.18
C ALA A 193 9.97 -18.61 9.50
N PRO A 194 10.84 -18.75 10.52
CA PRO A 194 11.87 -17.78 10.79
C PRO A 194 12.79 -17.61 9.57
N GLU A 195 12.93 -16.37 9.11
CA GLU A 195 13.80 -16.02 7.98
C GLU A 195 14.54 -14.72 8.32
N PRO A 196 15.89 -14.66 8.20
CA PRO A 196 16.68 -13.46 8.57
C PRO A 196 16.20 -12.18 7.88
N GLY A 197 15.74 -12.26 6.63
CA GLY A 197 15.21 -11.11 5.87
C GLY A 197 13.86 -10.59 6.34
N LEU A 198 13.12 -11.38 7.11
CA LEU A 198 11.74 -11.04 7.50
C LEU A 198 11.67 -9.81 8.43
N ALA A 199 12.66 -9.64 9.29
CA ALA A 199 12.72 -8.48 10.20
C ALA A 199 12.75 -7.13 9.45
N ALA A 200 13.30 -7.10 8.21
CA ALA A 200 13.32 -5.91 7.38
C ALA A 200 11.96 -5.58 6.75
N CYS A 201 11.05 -6.55 6.69
CA CYS A 201 9.69 -6.34 6.18
C CYS A 201 8.83 -5.54 7.16
N GLY A 202 9.06 -5.67 8.47
CA GLY A 202 8.16 -5.16 9.50
C GLY A 202 6.81 -5.86 9.43
N TRP A 203 5.78 -5.26 10.04
CA TRP A 203 4.41 -5.78 9.99
C TRP A 203 3.38 -4.65 10.11
N LEU A 204 2.14 -4.95 9.76
CA LEU A 204 1.00 -4.04 9.79
C LEU A 204 0.15 -4.34 11.02
N PRO A 205 0.03 -3.44 12.00
CA PRO A 205 -0.79 -3.68 13.18
C PRO A 205 -2.26 -3.75 12.81
N LEU A 206 -2.97 -4.71 13.37
CA LEU A 206 -4.42 -4.79 13.26
C LEU A 206 -5.07 -4.05 14.42
N ILE A 207 -5.66 -2.90 14.15
CA ILE A 207 -6.29 -2.05 15.16
C ILE A 207 -7.78 -2.39 15.25
N GLU A 208 -8.25 -2.80 16.43
CA GLU A 208 -9.66 -3.14 16.66
C GLU A 208 -10.56 -1.89 16.72
N ASP A 209 -10.02 -0.78 17.21
CA ASP A 209 -10.78 0.46 17.42
C ASP A 209 -11.46 0.96 16.14
N GLN A 210 -12.62 1.57 16.30
CA GLN A 210 -13.35 2.23 15.23
C GLN A 210 -12.79 3.63 14.91
N GLY A 211 -13.39 4.33 13.97
CA GLY A 211 -12.97 5.68 13.59
C GLY A 211 -11.72 5.70 12.68
N LYS A 212 -11.34 4.57 12.07
CA LYS A 212 -10.27 4.54 11.07
C LYS A 212 -10.70 5.05 9.70
N LEU A 213 -12.00 5.00 9.43
CA LEU A 213 -12.56 5.28 8.10
C LEU A 213 -14.02 5.72 8.24
N LEU A 214 -14.45 6.61 7.33
CA LEU A 214 -15.84 6.99 7.11
C LEU A 214 -16.28 6.59 5.69
N VAL A 215 -17.57 6.36 5.49
CA VAL A 215 -18.13 6.20 4.14
C VAL A 215 -17.95 7.53 3.39
N GLY A 216 -17.37 7.47 2.20
CA GLY A 216 -17.01 8.65 1.41
C GLY A 216 -15.53 9.00 1.43
N GLU A 217 -14.74 8.48 2.37
CA GLU A 217 -13.26 8.61 2.34
C GLU A 217 -12.64 7.65 1.33
N THR A 218 -11.42 7.94 0.92
CA THR A 218 -10.60 7.09 0.03
C THR A 218 -9.89 5.99 0.80
N VAL A 219 -9.62 4.89 0.10
CA VAL A 219 -8.76 3.80 0.58
C VAL A 219 -7.65 3.52 -0.41
N ASN A 220 -6.58 2.88 0.05
CA ASN A 220 -5.41 2.54 -0.73
C ASN A 220 -5.17 1.03 -0.61
N ILE A 221 -4.73 0.37 -1.69
CA ILE A 221 -4.49 -1.08 -1.69
C ILE A 221 -3.11 -1.38 -2.24
N ILE A 222 -2.35 -2.18 -1.51
CA ILE A 222 -1.08 -2.73 -1.97
C ILE A 222 -1.30 -4.22 -2.27
N GLN A 223 -1.04 -4.63 -3.50
CA GLN A 223 -1.51 -5.90 -4.03
C GLN A 223 -0.53 -6.53 -5.04
N HIS A 224 -0.77 -7.80 -5.40
CA HIS A 224 -0.08 -8.52 -6.47
C HIS A 224 -1.10 -9.01 -7.52
N PRO A 225 -1.68 -8.09 -8.32
CA PRO A 225 -2.66 -8.47 -9.33
C PRO A 225 -2.04 -9.44 -10.33
N ASN A 226 -2.76 -10.49 -10.70
CA ASN A 226 -2.29 -11.58 -11.59
C ASN A 226 -0.98 -12.26 -11.15
N GLY A 227 -0.58 -12.10 -9.88
CA GLY A 227 0.72 -12.54 -9.39
C GLY A 227 1.91 -11.73 -9.93
N GLU A 228 1.64 -10.57 -10.50
CA GLU A 228 2.65 -9.65 -11.03
C GLU A 228 3.42 -8.93 -9.91
N PRO A 229 4.48 -8.16 -10.25
CA PRO A 229 5.17 -7.31 -9.29
C PRO A 229 4.18 -6.43 -8.53
N LYS A 230 4.52 -6.15 -7.26
CA LYS A 230 3.68 -5.37 -6.35
C LYS A 230 3.18 -4.07 -6.97
N GLN A 231 1.89 -3.82 -6.86
CA GLN A 231 1.24 -2.62 -7.36
C GLN A 231 0.48 -1.90 -6.26
N LEU A 232 0.26 -0.61 -6.44
CA LEU A 232 -0.45 0.27 -5.54
C LEU A 232 -1.66 0.90 -6.26
N ALA A 233 -2.86 0.69 -5.74
CA ALA A 233 -4.07 1.39 -6.16
C ALA A 233 -4.35 2.54 -5.18
N ILE A 234 -4.31 3.80 -5.68
CA ILE A 234 -4.48 5.04 -4.90
C ILE A 234 -5.47 6.03 -5.53
N ARG A 235 -6.13 5.67 -6.62
CA ARG A 235 -7.04 6.57 -7.35
C ARG A 235 -8.42 5.96 -7.43
N ASN A 236 -9.45 6.84 -7.34
CA ASN A 236 -10.86 6.46 -7.44
C ASN A 236 -11.29 5.35 -6.47
N ASN A 237 -10.64 5.27 -5.33
CA ASN A 237 -10.80 4.20 -4.35
C ASN A 237 -11.70 4.65 -3.19
N GLN A 238 -12.97 4.93 -3.45
CA GLN A 238 -13.86 5.51 -2.46
C GLN A 238 -14.71 4.45 -1.77
N VAL A 239 -14.84 4.54 -0.44
CA VAL A 239 -15.76 3.71 0.33
C VAL A 239 -17.18 4.19 0.06
N VAL A 240 -18.02 3.29 -0.43
CA VAL A 240 -19.39 3.59 -0.85
C VAL A 240 -20.44 3.04 0.11
N ASP A 241 -20.09 2.04 0.93
CA ASP A 241 -20.99 1.48 1.94
C ASP A 241 -20.20 0.80 3.06
N GLU A 242 -20.76 0.79 4.27
CA GLU A 242 -20.27 0.05 5.43
C GLU A 242 -21.37 -0.87 5.96
N LEU A 243 -21.06 -2.16 6.03
CA LEU A 243 -21.87 -3.21 6.63
C LEU A 243 -21.30 -3.58 8.00
N GLU A 244 -21.98 -4.46 8.72
CA GLU A 244 -21.48 -4.89 10.02
C GLU A 244 -20.10 -5.55 9.92
N LEU A 245 -19.90 -6.47 9.00
CA LEU A 245 -18.67 -7.26 8.85
C LEU A 245 -17.77 -6.77 7.69
N PHE A 246 -18.32 -6.04 6.73
CA PHE A 246 -17.69 -5.73 5.46
C PHE A 246 -17.74 -4.22 5.16
N ILE A 247 -16.88 -3.80 4.23
CA ILE A 247 -17.00 -2.51 3.55
C ILE A 247 -17.05 -2.73 2.04
N HIS A 248 -17.81 -1.89 1.34
CA HIS A 248 -17.79 -1.83 -0.13
C HIS A 248 -17.04 -0.56 -0.56
N TYR A 249 -16.16 -0.72 -1.53
CA TYR A 249 -15.37 0.39 -2.08
C TYR A 249 -15.12 0.18 -3.57
N GLN A 250 -14.91 1.28 -4.27
CA GLN A 250 -14.51 1.28 -5.68
C GLN A 250 -12.98 1.28 -5.71
N THR A 251 -12.39 0.42 -6.52
CA THR A 251 -10.95 0.38 -6.78
C THR A 251 -10.65 -0.59 -7.92
N ASP A 252 -9.50 -0.42 -8.56
CA ASP A 252 -9.01 -1.37 -9.56
C ASP A 252 -8.32 -2.54 -8.83
N THR A 253 -8.87 -3.73 -9.03
CA THR A 253 -8.30 -4.99 -8.54
C THR A 253 -8.45 -6.07 -9.61
N ASP A 254 -7.50 -6.99 -9.63
CA ASP A 254 -7.47 -8.14 -10.53
C ASP A 254 -7.31 -9.45 -9.73
N PRO A 255 -7.53 -10.63 -10.32
CA PRO A 255 -7.21 -11.90 -9.70
C PRO A 255 -5.78 -11.89 -9.12
N GLY A 256 -5.59 -12.39 -7.89
CA GLY A 256 -4.31 -12.28 -7.16
C GLY A 256 -4.28 -11.13 -6.14
N SER A 257 -5.21 -10.18 -6.23
CA SER A 257 -5.39 -9.14 -5.20
C SER A 257 -6.04 -9.65 -3.92
N SER A 258 -6.68 -10.82 -3.96
CA SER A 258 -7.25 -11.49 -2.77
C SER A 258 -6.23 -11.59 -1.64
N GLY A 259 -6.62 -11.16 -0.43
CA GLY A 259 -5.75 -11.12 0.75
C GLY A 259 -4.93 -9.84 0.90
N SER A 260 -5.15 -8.85 0.04
CA SER A 260 -4.48 -7.55 0.15
C SER A 260 -4.98 -6.74 1.34
N PRO A 261 -4.09 -5.99 2.02
CA PRO A 261 -4.50 -4.99 2.99
C PRO A 261 -5.12 -3.78 2.29
N VAL A 262 -6.25 -3.33 2.81
CA VAL A 262 -6.90 -2.08 2.44
C VAL A 262 -6.57 -1.05 3.51
N PHE A 263 -6.02 0.08 3.12
CA PHE A 263 -5.54 1.13 4.03
C PHE A 263 -6.38 2.40 3.91
N ASN A 264 -6.46 3.16 4.99
CA ASN A 264 -6.83 4.58 4.93
C ASN A 264 -5.59 5.44 4.52
N ASP A 265 -5.75 6.75 4.44
CA ASP A 265 -4.66 7.67 4.06
C ASP A 265 -3.57 7.82 5.14
N GLN A 266 -3.78 7.31 6.34
CA GLN A 266 -2.76 7.20 7.39
C GLN A 266 -2.01 5.87 7.35
N TRP A 267 -2.24 5.05 6.33
CA TRP A 267 -1.68 3.72 6.16
C TRP A 267 -2.03 2.74 7.29
N GLU A 268 -3.16 2.96 7.97
CA GLU A 268 -3.74 1.99 8.88
C GLU A 268 -4.57 0.97 8.10
N VAL A 269 -4.44 -0.32 8.41
CA VAL A 269 -5.25 -1.37 7.78
C VAL A 269 -6.70 -1.24 8.27
N VAL A 270 -7.63 -1.03 7.34
CA VAL A 270 -9.06 -0.88 7.61
C VAL A 270 -9.86 -2.12 7.23
N ALA A 271 -9.40 -2.84 6.19
CA ALA A 271 -10.03 -4.09 5.76
C ALA A 271 -9.03 -5.06 5.12
N LEU A 272 -9.45 -6.33 5.01
CA LEU A 272 -8.83 -7.37 4.20
C LEU A 272 -9.64 -7.50 2.93
N HIS A 273 -9.06 -7.20 1.77
CA HIS A 273 -9.72 -7.40 0.47
C HIS A 273 -9.97 -8.88 0.22
N HIS A 274 -11.19 -9.23 -0.20
CA HIS A 274 -11.51 -10.64 -0.39
C HIS A 274 -12.33 -10.96 -1.63
N SER A 275 -13.12 -10.02 -2.15
CA SER A 275 -14.00 -10.31 -3.28
C SER A 275 -14.37 -9.04 -4.04
N GLY A 276 -14.81 -9.22 -5.28
CA GLY A 276 -15.41 -8.18 -6.10
C GLY A 276 -16.90 -8.44 -6.38
N VAL A 277 -17.60 -7.38 -6.76
CA VAL A 277 -18.96 -7.43 -7.27
C VAL A 277 -18.90 -7.33 -8.79
N PRO A 278 -19.12 -8.42 -9.54
CA PRO A 278 -19.05 -8.36 -10.99
C PRO A 278 -20.27 -7.66 -11.59
N LYS A 279 -20.05 -7.01 -12.70
CA LYS A 279 -21.12 -6.42 -13.49
C LYS A 279 -21.87 -7.51 -14.28
N ARG A 280 -23.21 -7.49 -14.21
CA ARG A 280 -24.07 -8.42 -14.95
C ARG A 280 -25.06 -7.67 -15.83
N ASN A 281 -25.50 -8.34 -16.89
CA ASN A 281 -26.62 -7.87 -17.72
C ASN A 281 -27.97 -8.28 -17.09
N PRO A 282 -29.13 -7.83 -17.66
CA PRO A 282 -30.45 -8.23 -17.17
C PRO A 282 -30.74 -9.74 -17.23
N ALA A 283 -30.00 -10.49 -18.05
CA ALA A 283 -30.07 -11.96 -18.09
C ALA A 283 -29.18 -12.64 -17.04
N ASN A 284 -28.59 -11.86 -16.11
CA ASN A 284 -27.70 -12.32 -15.07
C ASN A 284 -26.35 -12.90 -15.56
N GLU A 285 -25.95 -12.60 -16.80
CA GLU A 285 -24.67 -13.01 -17.36
C GLU A 285 -23.57 -12.01 -17.00
N LEU A 286 -22.35 -12.49 -16.71
CA LEU A 286 -21.18 -11.66 -16.45
C LEU A 286 -20.82 -10.82 -17.67
N LEU A 287 -20.46 -9.56 -17.44
CA LEU A 287 -20.01 -8.66 -18.49
C LEU A 287 -18.50 -8.43 -18.41
N THR A 288 -17.89 -8.29 -19.58
CA THR A 288 -16.52 -7.83 -19.73
C THR A 288 -16.44 -6.29 -19.63
N THR A 289 -15.24 -5.76 -19.45
CA THR A 289 -14.95 -4.31 -19.41
C THR A 289 -15.38 -3.58 -20.68
N ASP A 290 -15.41 -4.27 -21.83
CA ASP A 290 -15.90 -3.76 -23.13
C ASP A 290 -17.39 -4.05 -23.37
N GLY A 291 -18.12 -4.54 -22.34
CA GLY A 291 -19.58 -4.70 -22.35
C GLY A 291 -20.11 -5.96 -23.02
N ARG A 292 -19.26 -6.88 -23.45
CA ARG A 292 -19.66 -8.20 -23.99
C ARG A 292 -19.99 -9.17 -22.86
N VAL A 293 -20.76 -10.22 -23.16
CA VAL A 293 -20.95 -11.34 -22.23
C VAL A 293 -19.63 -12.07 -22.06
N TRP A 294 -19.20 -12.18 -20.80
CA TRP A 294 -17.95 -12.88 -20.44
C TRP A 294 -18.10 -14.39 -20.63
N GLN A 295 -17.04 -15.01 -21.10
CA GLN A 295 -16.92 -16.46 -21.23
C GLN A 295 -15.62 -16.92 -20.55
N GLU A 296 -15.61 -18.14 -19.99
CA GLU A 296 -14.50 -18.67 -19.21
C GLU A 296 -13.13 -18.60 -19.93
N TRP A 297 -13.11 -18.84 -21.24
CA TRP A 297 -11.89 -18.76 -22.05
C TRP A 297 -11.30 -17.35 -22.19
N MET A 298 -12.06 -16.30 -21.83
CA MET A 298 -11.58 -14.91 -21.91
C MET A 298 -10.68 -14.54 -20.73
N GLY A 299 -10.68 -15.34 -19.65
CA GLY A 299 -9.97 -15.06 -18.41
C GLY A 299 -10.71 -14.05 -17.51
N GLU A 300 -10.47 -14.15 -16.21
CA GLU A 300 -11.14 -13.34 -15.19
C GLU A 300 -10.78 -11.86 -15.26
N GLN A 301 -9.57 -11.53 -15.74
CA GLN A 301 -9.09 -10.15 -15.94
C GLN A 301 -9.95 -9.35 -16.95
N ARG A 302 -10.85 -10.01 -17.69
CA ARG A 302 -11.80 -9.35 -18.58
C ARG A 302 -13.13 -9.01 -17.94
N ILE A 303 -13.41 -9.51 -16.73
CA ILE A 303 -14.65 -9.23 -16.02
C ILE A 303 -14.70 -7.75 -15.64
N ALA A 304 -15.85 -7.11 -15.90
CA ALA A 304 -16.13 -5.77 -15.39
C ALA A 304 -16.59 -5.86 -13.94
N TRP A 305 -15.98 -5.09 -13.07
CA TRP A 305 -16.32 -5.02 -11.65
C TRP A 305 -17.08 -3.73 -11.34
N LEU A 306 -18.05 -3.78 -10.45
CA LEU A 306 -18.84 -2.63 -9.98
C LEU A 306 -18.24 -2.04 -8.69
N ALA A 307 -17.76 -2.90 -7.83
CA ALA A 307 -17.18 -2.57 -6.53
C ALA A 307 -16.35 -3.74 -6.02
N ASN A 308 -15.63 -3.50 -4.95
CA ASN A 308 -14.92 -4.52 -4.18
C ASN A 308 -15.46 -4.58 -2.77
N GLU A 309 -15.28 -5.73 -2.13
CA GLU A 309 -15.63 -5.97 -0.74
C GLU A 309 -14.40 -6.36 0.05
N GLY A 310 -14.28 -5.79 1.25
CA GLY A 310 -13.23 -6.16 2.21
C GLY A 310 -13.82 -6.42 3.59
N VAL A 311 -13.22 -7.35 4.30
CA VAL A 311 -13.61 -7.70 5.68
C VAL A 311 -13.02 -6.66 6.64
N ARG A 312 -13.85 -6.06 7.48
CA ARG A 312 -13.43 -5.02 8.42
C ARG A 312 -12.42 -5.55 9.44
N VAL A 313 -11.27 -4.90 9.55
CA VAL A 313 -10.21 -5.32 10.49
C VAL A 313 -10.70 -5.39 11.93
N SER A 314 -11.56 -4.45 12.37
CA SER A 314 -12.12 -4.51 13.72
C SER A 314 -12.91 -5.80 14.01
N ARG A 315 -13.54 -6.37 12.98
CA ARG A 315 -14.29 -7.63 13.08
C ARG A 315 -13.35 -8.84 13.05
N LEU A 316 -12.33 -8.79 12.20
CA LEU A 316 -11.28 -9.81 12.17
C LEU A 316 -10.57 -9.93 13.51
N VAL A 317 -10.10 -8.82 14.10
CA VAL A 317 -9.42 -8.83 15.40
C VAL A 317 -10.31 -9.40 16.50
N ARG A 318 -11.59 -9.00 16.53
CA ARG A 318 -12.56 -9.51 17.50
C ARG A 318 -12.76 -11.02 17.33
N HIS A 319 -12.91 -11.50 16.10
CA HIS A 319 -13.07 -12.91 15.81
C HIS A 319 -11.82 -13.72 16.19
N ILE A 320 -10.63 -13.28 15.78
CA ILE A 320 -9.34 -13.92 16.12
C ILE A 320 -9.14 -14.02 17.63
N ARG A 321 -9.51 -12.97 18.37
CA ARG A 321 -9.41 -12.94 19.84
C ARG A 321 -10.31 -13.98 20.49
N ALA A 322 -11.50 -14.21 19.93
CA ALA A 322 -12.50 -15.13 20.48
C ALA A 322 -12.23 -16.61 20.17
N GLN A 323 -11.32 -16.91 19.25
CA GLN A 323 -11.04 -18.29 18.85
C GLN A 323 -10.25 -19.06 19.92
N ALA A 324 -10.63 -20.31 20.13
CA ALA A 324 -9.83 -21.25 20.95
C ALA A 324 -8.58 -21.67 20.17
N LEU A 325 -7.40 -21.50 20.75
CA LEU A 325 -6.14 -21.91 20.18
C LEU A 325 -5.43 -22.92 21.10
N PRO A 326 -4.58 -23.80 20.55
CA PRO A 326 -3.66 -24.60 21.35
C PRO A 326 -2.74 -23.69 22.18
N PRO A 327 -2.38 -24.06 23.42
CA PRO A 327 -1.52 -23.23 24.28
C PRO A 327 -0.20 -22.81 23.63
N ALA A 328 0.37 -23.64 22.75
CA ALA A 328 1.61 -23.33 22.02
C ALA A 328 1.45 -22.20 20.99
N ALA A 329 0.24 -21.97 20.46
CA ALA A 329 -0.05 -20.90 19.49
C ALA A 329 -0.45 -19.58 20.15
N GLU A 330 -0.82 -19.61 21.43
CA GLU A 330 -1.28 -18.43 22.17
C GLU A 330 -0.26 -17.28 22.20
N PRO A 331 1.05 -17.49 22.38
CA PRO A 331 2.04 -16.41 22.33
C PRO A 331 2.04 -15.65 21.01
N LEU A 332 1.86 -16.34 19.87
CA LEU A 332 1.78 -15.71 18.55
C LEU A 332 0.53 -14.83 18.42
N ARG A 333 -0.62 -15.31 18.94
CA ARG A 333 -1.84 -14.49 18.97
C ARG A 333 -1.68 -13.26 19.86
N GLN A 334 -1.05 -13.42 21.03
CA GLN A 334 -0.82 -12.29 21.94
C GLN A 334 0.13 -11.27 21.32
N GLU A 335 1.14 -11.71 20.57
CA GLU A 335 1.99 -10.81 19.79
C GLU A 335 1.15 -9.98 18.81
N LEU A 336 0.26 -10.59 18.02
CA LEU A 336 -0.62 -9.89 17.10
C LEU A 336 -1.53 -8.88 17.82
N LEU A 337 -2.13 -9.27 18.94
CA LEU A 337 -3.08 -8.42 19.67
C LEU A 337 -2.41 -7.31 20.48
N GLY A 338 -1.15 -7.46 20.83
CA GLY A 338 -0.35 -6.50 21.61
C GLY A 338 0.64 -5.69 20.77
N ALA A 339 0.71 -5.98 19.48
CA ALA A 339 1.76 -5.48 18.62
C ALA A 339 1.72 -3.97 18.42
N THR A 340 2.54 -3.27 19.21
CA THR A 340 3.10 -2.01 18.74
C THR A 340 4.14 -2.39 17.67
N PRO A 341 3.96 -1.99 16.39
CA PRO A 341 4.97 -2.30 15.39
C PRO A 341 6.30 -1.72 15.85
N PRO A 342 7.42 -2.43 15.61
CA PRO A 342 8.71 -1.83 15.82
C PRO A 342 8.73 -0.53 15.01
N PRO A 343 9.39 0.53 15.49
CA PRO A 343 9.68 1.66 14.62
C PRO A 343 10.35 1.03 13.40
N LEU A 344 9.63 1.00 12.26
CA LEU A 344 10.11 0.39 11.03
C LEU A 344 11.54 0.89 10.84
N ALA A 345 12.49 -0.02 10.79
CA ALA A 345 13.90 0.32 10.71
C ALA A 345 13.99 1.38 9.63
N ARG A 346 14.39 2.58 9.99
CA ARG A 346 14.62 3.67 9.04
C ARG A 346 15.36 2.99 7.92
N ALA A 347 14.84 3.03 6.69
CA ALA A 347 15.59 2.58 5.54
C ALA A 347 16.99 3.13 5.79
N PRO A 348 18.07 2.28 5.75
CA PRO A 348 19.38 2.79 6.07
C PRO A 348 19.39 4.13 5.39
N ALA A 349 19.53 5.20 6.17
CA ALA A 349 19.57 6.50 5.59
C ALA A 349 20.64 6.31 4.52
N THR A 350 20.24 6.30 3.24
CA THR A 350 21.21 6.59 2.20
C THR A 350 21.76 7.86 2.78
N ASN A 351 22.95 7.74 3.36
CA ASN A 351 23.58 8.84 4.07
C ASN A 351 23.53 9.98 3.06
N LEU A 352 22.53 10.85 3.19
CA LEU A 352 22.70 12.22 2.78
C LEU A 352 23.84 12.63 3.68
N VAL A 353 25.05 12.46 3.14
CA VAL A 353 26.27 12.91 3.79
C VAL A 353 25.99 14.37 4.05
N GLY A 354 25.59 14.68 5.29
CA GLY A 354 25.66 16.03 5.76
C GLY A 354 27.11 16.48 5.48
N PRO A 355 27.35 17.74 5.18
CA PRO A 355 28.69 18.21 4.94
C PRO A 355 29.59 17.64 6.05
N PRO A 356 30.76 17.06 5.72
CA PRO A 356 31.64 16.47 6.70
C PRO A 356 31.89 17.52 7.78
N ALA A 357 31.77 17.12 9.05
CA ALA A 357 32.13 18.00 10.16
C ALA A 357 33.53 18.51 9.86
N ALA A 358 33.71 19.83 9.88
CA ALA A 358 35.01 20.46 9.63
C ALA A 358 36.05 19.89 10.61
N GLY A 359 36.95 19.05 10.13
CA GLY A 359 38.05 18.54 10.97
C GLY A 359 38.60 17.16 10.64
N GLU A 360 37.95 16.31 9.84
CA GLU A 360 38.53 15.00 9.52
C GLU A 360 39.12 15.00 8.10
N GLY A 361 40.43 14.99 8.01
CA GLY A 361 41.17 14.86 6.76
C GLY A 361 41.02 13.46 6.18
N LEU A 362 40.56 13.35 4.94
CA LEU A 362 40.46 12.10 4.18
C LEU A 362 41.87 11.63 3.79
N THR A 363 42.36 10.53 4.36
CA THR A 363 43.61 9.91 3.92
C THR A 363 43.34 8.98 2.75
N VAL A 364 43.72 9.37 1.54
CA VAL A 364 43.56 8.56 0.34
C VAL A 364 44.86 7.80 0.05
N ALA A 365 44.85 6.48 0.22
CA ALA A 365 45.90 5.62 -0.34
C ALA A 365 45.75 5.56 -1.86
N ALA A 366 46.86 5.43 -2.61
CA ALA A 366 46.83 5.38 -4.07
C ALA A 366 45.80 4.37 -4.57
N GLY A 367 44.72 4.86 -5.25
CA GLY A 367 43.58 4.05 -5.70
C GLY A 367 42.44 4.89 -6.31
N THR A 368 41.35 4.23 -6.62
CA THR A 368 40.14 4.85 -7.15
C THR A 368 39.20 5.20 -5.98
N ALA A 369 38.80 6.46 -5.85
CA ALA A 369 37.75 6.88 -4.92
C ALA A 369 36.40 6.94 -5.66
N THR A 370 35.40 6.26 -5.10
CA THR A 370 34.03 6.29 -5.64
C THR A 370 33.16 7.14 -4.73
N TYR A 371 32.51 8.13 -5.32
CA TYR A 371 31.54 8.99 -4.62
C TYR A 371 30.15 8.69 -5.14
N THR A 372 29.22 8.42 -4.23
CA THR A 372 27.79 8.26 -4.59
C THR A 372 27.06 9.56 -4.27
N ILE A 373 26.60 10.22 -5.34
CA ILE A 373 25.80 11.44 -5.21
C ILE A 373 24.32 11.04 -5.00
N PRO A 374 23.49 11.85 -4.31
CA PRO A 374 22.08 11.56 -4.05
C PRO A 374 21.21 11.32 -5.30
N LEU A 375 21.70 11.65 -6.49
CA LEU A 375 21.08 11.39 -7.78
C LEU A 375 21.44 9.99 -8.36
N GLN A 376 22.02 9.11 -7.55
CA GLN A 376 22.56 7.80 -7.98
C GLN A 376 23.61 7.89 -9.10
N LEU A 377 24.31 9.02 -9.19
CA LEU A 377 25.43 9.16 -10.10
C LEU A 377 26.70 8.69 -9.39
N ASN A 378 27.24 7.56 -9.83
CA ASN A 378 28.54 7.09 -9.34
C ASN A 378 29.64 7.73 -10.20
N VAL A 379 30.42 8.64 -9.59
CA VAL A 379 31.59 9.24 -10.26
C VAL A 379 32.85 8.59 -9.69
N SER A 380 33.60 7.88 -10.54
CA SER A 380 34.88 7.32 -10.17
C SER A 380 35.99 8.25 -10.65
N VAL A 381 36.79 8.76 -9.71
CA VAL A 381 37.94 9.61 -10.00
C VAL A 381 39.21 8.79 -9.75
N SER A 382 39.99 8.56 -10.79
CA SER A 382 41.31 7.92 -10.67
C SER A 382 42.37 8.97 -10.40
N LEU A 383 42.95 8.94 -9.19
CA LEU A 383 44.06 9.79 -8.82
C LEU A 383 45.37 9.08 -9.20
N GLY A 384 45.98 9.51 -10.28
CA GLY A 384 47.29 9.01 -10.69
C GLY A 384 48.39 9.80 -9.96
N GLY A 385 49.21 9.14 -9.10
CA GLY A 385 50.38 9.73 -8.47
C GLY A 385 50.44 9.44 -6.96
N ALA A 386 51.59 9.64 -6.35
CA ALA A 386 51.96 9.30 -5.00
C ALA A 386 51.04 9.92 -3.94
N ALA A 387 50.92 9.19 -2.81
CA ALA A 387 50.09 9.60 -1.67
C ALA A 387 50.35 11.05 -1.24
N GLY A 388 49.32 11.88 -1.32
CA GLY A 388 49.35 13.27 -0.85
C GLY A 388 48.10 13.53 0.01
N THR A 389 48.28 14.31 1.07
CA THR A 389 47.20 14.79 1.94
C THR A 389 46.51 15.97 1.21
N VAL A 390 45.24 15.86 0.87
CA VAL A 390 44.50 17.00 0.36
C VAL A 390 43.85 17.72 1.52
N ALA A 391 44.36 18.93 1.85
CA ALA A 391 43.71 19.83 2.81
C ALA A 391 42.37 20.31 2.18
N GLY A 392 41.29 20.15 2.95
CA GLY A 392 39.96 20.57 2.49
C GLY A 392 39.89 22.08 2.23
N VAL A 393 39.56 22.47 1.02
CA VAL A 393 39.23 23.84 0.68
C VAL A 393 37.74 24.03 0.96
N ALA A 394 37.41 24.94 1.87
CA ALA A 394 36.03 25.36 2.12
C ALA A 394 35.55 26.23 0.94
N GLY A 395 35.00 25.61 -0.09
CA GLY A 395 34.35 26.25 -1.25
C GLY A 395 33.01 25.59 -1.53
N ASP A 396 32.07 26.37 -2.03
CA ASP A 396 30.73 25.90 -2.38
C ASP A 396 30.82 24.80 -3.44
N PRO A 397 30.35 23.57 -3.13
CA PRO A 397 30.45 22.42 -4.04
C PRO A 397 29.74 22.61 -5.38
N GLN A 398 28.81 23.57 -5.48
CA GLN A 398 28.09 23.83 -6.73
C GLN A 398 28.91 24.60 -7.75
N GLN A 399 29.87 25.40 -7.33
CA GLN A 399 30.71 26.18 -8.27
C GLN A 399 31.87 25.38 -8.85
N GLU A 400 32.42 24.40 -8.11
CA GLU A 400 33.50 23.55 -8.66
C GLU A 400 32.98 22.49 -9.65
N LEU A 401 31.72 22.01 -9.49
CA LEU A 401 31.12 21.08 -10.46
C LEU A 401 30.86 21.75 -11.82
N LEU A 402 30.51 23.04 -11.85
CA LEU A 402 30.31 23.79 -13.12
C LEU A 402 31.62 24.00 -13.87
N GLY A 403 32.76 24.09 -13.20
CA GLY A 403 34.09 24.22 -13.81
C GLY A 403 34.59 22.94 -14.54
N LEU A 404 34.09 21.78 -14.15
CA LEU A 404 34.47 20.50 -14.77
C LEU A 404 33.73 20.18 -16.07
N PHE A 405 32.57 20.81 -16.29
CA PHE A 405 31.75 20.58 -17.50
C PHE A 405 32.00 21.53 -18.66
N VAL A 406 32.85 22.55 -18.52
CA VAL A 406 33.06 23.60 -19.52
C VAL A 406 34.41 23.50 -20.24
N ARG A 407 35.06 22.37 -20.31
CA ARG A 407 36.15 22.10 -21.27
C ARG A 407 35.62 21.32 -22.46
N GLN A 408 35.06 22.02 -23.43
CA GLN A 408 34.90 21.49 -24.79
C GLN A 408 36.27 21.28 -25.45
N PRO A 409 36.48 20.16 -26.14
CA PRO A 409 37.61 20.07 -27.07
C PRO A 409 37.33 20.92 -28.30
N ALA A 410 38.37 21.59 -28.79
CA ALA A 410 38.36 22.51 -29.92
C ALA A 410 37.91 21.83 -31.21
N SER A 411 37.07 22.55 -31.93
CA SER A 411 36.79 22.61 -33.36
C SER A 411 37.20 21.48 -34.31
N ALA A 412 36.18 20.83 -34.90
CA ALA A 412 36.28 20.42 -36.30
C ALA A 412 35.00 20.90 -37.02
N SER A 413 35.24 21.52 -38.15
CA SER A 413 34.37 22.26 -39.06
C SER A 413 33.16 21.49 -39.57
N ALA A 414 32.04 22.20 -39.74
CA ALA A 414 30.82 21.77 -40.43
C ALA A 414 31.00 21.48 -41.91
N PRO A 415 30.03 20.75 -42.51
CA PRO A 415 29.32 21.33 -43.63
C PRO A 415 27.81 21.37 -43.49
N THR A 416 27.26 22.44 -43.99
CA THR A 416 25.90 22.80 -44.30
C THR A 416 25.14 21.78 -45.12
N ALA A 417 23.87 21.48 -44.71
CA ALA A 417 22.78 21.26 -45.65
C ALA A 417 21.44 21.52 -44.98
N ALA A 418 20.68 22.42 -45.61
CA ALA A 418 19.33 22.80 -45.30
C ALA A 418 18.32 21.68 -45.73
N ALA A 419 17.27 21.51 -44.98
CA ALA A 419 15.96 21.14 -45.51
C ALA A 419 14.86 21.29 -44.44
N ALA A 420 13.99 22.22 -44.67
CA ALA A 420 12.52 22.26 -44.54
C ALA A 420 11.78 21.58 -43.39
N VAL A 421 11.10 22.40 -42.63
CA VAL A 421 9.93 22.11 -41.79
C VAL A 421 8.69 21.92 -42.68
N PRO A 422 7.73 21.09 -42.26
CA PRO A 422 6.34 21.54 -42.31
C PRO A 422 5.65 21.48 -40.96
N ALA A 423 4.81 22.50 -40.79
CA ALA A 423 3.95 22.77 -39.69
C ALA A 423 2.70 21.85 -39.66
N ALA A 424 2.02 21.92 -38.51
CA ALA A 424 0.63 21.64 -38.21
C ALA A 424 0.28 20.25 -37.67
N PHE A 425 -0.13 20.24 -36.39
CA PHE A 425 -1.51 19.90 -36.05
C PHE A 425 -1.90 20.57 -34.73
N ARG A 426 -2.95 21.43 -34.80
CA ARG A 426 -3.81 21.81 -33.68
C ARG A 426 -4.87 20.70 -33.52
N LEU A 427 -5.10 20.31 -32.33
CA LEU A 427 -6.35 20.27 -31.55
C LEU A 427 -6.10 19.46 -30.30
#